data_8e83fbae5890807b071892ec876a7101
#
_entry.id   8e83fbae5890807b071892ec876a7101
#
_cell.length_a   1.000
_cell.length_b   1.000
_cell.length_c   1.000
_cell.angle_alpha   90.00
_cell.angle_beta   90.00
_cell.angle_gamma   90.00
#
_symmetry.space_group_name_H-M   'P 1'
#
loop_
_entity.id
_entity.type
_entity.pdbx_description
1 polymer ?
#
loop_
_entity_poly.entity_id
_entity_poly.type
_entity_poly.pdbx_seq_one_letter_code
_entity_poly.pdbx_strand_id
1 'polypeptide(L)'
;MHLDNLHVAWDTDLILHGISLDIPAGQTVAITGSNGSGKSTTLKALLGTAPITSGDAQLFGRSISTRRRVPWNKIGYVPQRISSGGAISASAIEVVRSGLLGPRRLWALPGDTAKAMAALERVGMAHRAHSPLNILSGGQAQRVLI
;
A
#
# COMPACT_ATOMS: atom_id res chain seq x y z
N MET A 1 -8.88 3.16 -12.57
CA MET A 1 -8.66 1.74 -12.23
C MET A 1 -9.72 0.92 -12.93
N HIS A 2 -9.36 -0.18 -13.56
CA HIS A 2 -10.30 -1.03 -14.28
C HIS A 2 -10.03 -2.49 -13.93
N LEU A 3 -11.07 -3.24 -13.61
CA LEU A 3 -11.05 -4.70 -13.41
C LEU A 3 -12.02 -5.31 -14.40
N ASP A 4 -11.60 -6.32 -15.10
CA ASP A 4 -12.43 -7.07 -16.04
C ASP A 4 -12.38 -8.55 -15.70
N ASN A 5 -13.52 -9.05 -15.25
CA ASN A 5 -13.73 -10.46 -14.91
C ASN A 5 -12.58 -11.09 -14.11
N LEU A 6 -12.12 -10.37 -13.08
CA LEU A 6 -10.93 -10.71 -12.29
C LEU A 6 -11.17 -11.93 -11.41
N HIS A 7 -10.36 -12.97 -11.59
CA HIS A 7 -10.33 -14.16 -10.76
C HIS A 7 -8.99 -14.25 -10.03
N VAL A 8 -9.05 -14.61 -8.76
CA VAL A 8 -7.86 -14.81 -7.91
C VAL A 8 -8.04 -16.12 -7.14
N ALA A 9 -7.04 -16.97 -7.19
CA ALA A 9 -7.00 -18.18 -6.37
C ALA A 9 -5.70 -18.24 -5.57
N TRP A 10 -5.77 -18.84 -4.37
CA TRP A 10 -4.61 -19.26 -3.59
C TRP A 10 -4.60 -20.78 -3.60
N ASP A 11 -3.54 -21.36 -4.15
CA ASP A 11 -3.45 -22.80 -4.41
C ASP A 11 -4.67 -23.28 -5.22
N THR A 12 -5.56 -24.04 -4.60
CA THR A 12 -6.80 -24.58 -5.22
C THR A 12 -8.03 -23.74 -4.90
N ASP A 13 -7.95 -22.82 -3.94
CA ASP A 13 -9.10 -22.06 -3.45
C ASP A 13 -9.32 -20.79 -4.27
N LEU A 14 -10.41 -20.76 -5.03
CA LEU A 14 -10.85 -19.57 -5.75
C LEU A 14 -11.46 -18.57 -4.76
N ILE A 15 -10.84 -17.39 -4.64
CA ILE A 15 -11.26 -16.34 -3.68
C ILE A 15 -12.06 -15.25 -4.38
N LEU A 16 -11.68 -14.88 -5.60
CA LEU A 16 -12.43 -13.92 -6.41
C LEU A 16 -13.01 -14.62 -7.63
N HIS A 17 -14.31 -14.44 -7.83
CA HIS A 17 -15.12 -15.16 -8.83
C HIS A 17 -15.61 -14.21 -9.92
N GLY A 18 -14.69 -13.55 -10.64
CA GLY A 18 -15.06 -12.70 -11.77
C GLY A 18 -15.50 -11.29 -11.35
N ILE A 19 -14.68 -10.52 -10.66
CA ILE A 19 -14.99 -9.15 -10.28
C ILE A 19 -14.72 -8.21 -11.46
N SER A 20 -15.75 -7.44 -11.84
CA SER A 20 -15.61 -6.34 -12.79
C SER A 20 -15.97 -5.02 -12.11
N LEU A 21 -15.09 -4.02 -12.26
CA LEU A 21 -15.22 -2.72 -11.61
C LEU A 21 -14.46 -1.66 -12.41
N ASP A 22 -15.10 -0.52 -12.64
CA ASP A 22 -14.43 0.64 -13.21
C ASP A 22 -14.48 1.81 -12.24
N ILE A 23 -13.29 2.38 -11.94
CA ILE A 23 -13.15 3.55 -11.08
C ILE A 23 -12.40 4.62 -11.86
N PRO A 24 -13.12 5.66 -12.33
CA PRO A 24 -12.53 6.82 -12.97
C PRO A 24 -11.56 7.58 -12.06
N ALA A 25 -10.70 8.40 -12.65
CA ALA A 25 -9.80 9.27 -11.89
C ALA A 25 -10.59 10.29 -11.05
N GLY A 26 -10.07 10.59 -9.86
CA GLY A 26 -10.65 11.58 -8.95
C GLY A 26 -11.78 11.04 -8.06
N GLN A 27 -12.18 9.78 -8.20
CA GLN A 27 -13.20 9.18 -7.33
C GLN A 27 -12.60 8.58 -6.06
N THR A 28 -13.35 8.69 -4.96
CA THR A 28 -13.13 7.94 -3.72
C THR A 28 -14.14 6.81 -3.66
N VAL A 29 -13.67 5.57 -3.51
CA VAL A 29 -14.51 4.37 -3.50
C VAL A 29 -14.29 3.59 -2.21
N ALA A 30 -15.38 3.16 -1.57
CA ALA A 30 -15.35 2.25 -0.43
C ALA A 30 -15.77 0.84 -0.88
N ILE A 31 -14.94 -0.15 -0.59
CA ILE A 31 -15.27 -1.56 -0.79
C ILE A 31 -15.80 -2.10 0.54
N THR A 32 -17.08 -2.45 0.57
CA THR A 32 -17.76 -3.00 1.75
C THR A 32 -18.16 -4.46 1.54
N GLY A 33 -18.42 -5.17 2.61
CA GLY A 33 -18.83 -6.58 2.58
C GLY A 33 -18.43 -7.34 3.84
N SER A 34 -18.91 -8.56 4.00
CA SER A 34 -18.62 -9.45 5.13
C SER A 34 -17.14 -9.85 5.19
N ASN A 35 -16.70 -10.37 6.34
CA ASN A 35 -15.36 -10.96 6.43
C ASN A 35 -15.27 -12.17 5.49
N GLY A 36 -14.14 -12.30 4.81
CA GLY A 36 -13.94 -13.36 3.80
C GLY A 36 -14.46 -13.02 2.40
N SER A 37 -15.18 -11.89 2.18
CA SER A 37 -15.74 -11.54 0.85
C SER A 37 -14.72 -11.10 -0.22
N GLY A 38 -13.43 -11.28 0.01
CA GLY A 38 -12.39 -10.99 -1.00
C GLY A 38 -11.91 -9.53 -1.07
N LYS A 39 -12.40 -8.60 -0.22
CA LYS A 39 -11.99 -7.17 -0.24
C LYS A 39 -10.48 -6.97 -0.24
N SER A 40 -9.80 -7.57 0.73
CA SER A 40 -8.34 -7.47 0.85
C SER A 40 -7.62 -8.20 -0.29
N THR A 41 -8.21 -9.27 -0.81
CA THR A 41 -7.67 -10.03 -1.95
C THR A 41 -7.75 -9.19 -3.22
N THR A 42 -8.84 -8.47 -3.44
CA THR A 42 -8.97 -7.52 -4.56
C THR A 42 -7.87 -6.45 -4.53
N LEU A 43 -7.64 -5.84 -3.36
CA LEU A 43 -6.55 -4.86 -3.20
C LEU A 43 -5.18 -5.49 -3.41
N LYS A 44 -4.94 -6.70 -2.89
CA LYS A 44 -3.68 -7.42 -3.10
C LYS A 44 -3.46 -7.77 -4.57
N ALA A 45 -4.51 -8.15 -5.28
CA ALA A 45 -4.43 -8.39 -6.72
C ALA A 45 -4.03 -7.13 -7.48
N LEU A 46 -4.66 -5.99 -7.19
CA LEU A 46 -4.29 -4.69 -7.76
C LEU A 46 -2.84 -4.27 -7.47
N LEU A 47 -2.31 -4.63 -6.31
CA LEU A 47 -0.91 -4.39 -5.95
C LEU A 47 0.05 -5.43 -6.56
N GLY A 48 -0.49 -6.43 -7.27
CA GLY A 48 0.28 -7.53 -7.86
C GLY A 48 0.90 -8.46 -6.81
N THR A 49 0.30 -8.54 -5.61
CA THR A 49 0.73 -9.42 -4.50
C THR A 49 -0.18 -10.63 -4.31
N ALA A 50 -1.28 -10.72 -5.04
CA ALA A 50 -2.11 -11.92 -5.14
C ALA A 50 -2.10 -12.45 -6.58
N PRO A 51 -2.08 -13.78 -6.79
CA PRO A 51 -2.03 -14.38 -8.11
C PRO A 51 -3.37 -14.22 -8.83
N ILE A 52 -3.36 -13.56 -9.98
CA ILE A 52 -4.50 -13.47 -10.89
C ILE A 52 -4.50 -14.73 -11.75
N THR A 53 -5.60 -15.48 -11.73
CA THR A 53 -5.75 -16.72 -12.50
C THR A 53 -6.44 -16.49 -13.83
N SER A 54 -7.35 -15.51 -13.91
CA SER A 54 -7.94 -15.05 -15.16
C SER A 54 -8.51 -13.64 -15.04
N GLY A 55 -8.89 -13.02 -16.17
CA GLY A 55 -9.31 -11.64 -16.24
C GLY A 55 -8.14 -10.67 -16.31
N ASP A 56 -8.43 -9.37 -16.27
CA ASP A 56 -7.42 -8.31 -16.29
C ASP A 56 -7.67 -7.27 -15.18
N ALA A 57 -6.59 -6.69 -14.73
CA ALA A 57 -6.63 -5.57 -13.79
C ALA A 57 -5.68 -4.47 -14.28
N GLN A 58 -6.19 -3.24 -14.35
CA GLN A 58 -5.45 -2.11 -14.86
C GLN A 58 -5.39 -0.98 -13.85
N LEU A 59 -4.20 -0.40 -13.70
CA LEU A 59 -3.97 0.83 -12.96
C LEU A 59 -3.42 1.89 -13.91
N PHE A 60 -4.03 3.07 -13.93
CA PHE A 60 -3.66 4.16 -14.86
C PHE A 60 -3.63 3.71 -16.33
N GLY A 61 -4.58 2.86 -16.76
CA GLY A 61 -4.65 2.32 -18.11
C GLY A 61 -3.53 1.35 -18.48
N ARG A 62 -2.84 0.79 -17.47
CA ARG A 62 -1.77 -0.20 -17.66
C ARG A 62 -2.11 -1.48 -16.94
N SER A 63 -2.05 -2.61 -17.65
CA SER A 63 -2.27 -3.92 -17.04
C SER A 63 -1.20 -4.22 -16.00
N ILE A 64 -1.62 -4.68 -14.82
CA ILE A 64 -0.72 -5.07 -13.73
C ILE A 64 0.08 -6.33 -14.04
N SER A 65 -0.34 -7.14 -15.01
CA SER A 65 0.44 -8.27 -15.52
C SER A 65 1.79 -7.79 -16.09
N THR A 66 1.83 -6.58 -16.64
CA THR A 66 3.04 -5.92 -17.13
C THR A 66 3.55 -4.92 -16.08
N ARG A 67 3.98 -5.41 -14.92
CA ARG A 67 4.39 -4.60 -13.74
C ARG A 67 5.31 -3.42 -14.07
N ARG A 68 6.24 -3.56 -15.01
CA ARG A 68 7.21 -2.51 -15.39
C ARG A 68 6.55 -1.26 -15.98
N ARG A 69 5.34 -1.36 -16.52
CA ARG A 69 4.61 -0.24 -17.15
C ARG A 69 3.69 0.51 -16.19
N VAL A 70 3.40 -0.06 -15.01
CA VAL A 70 2.56 0.58 -14.00
C VAL A 70 3.36 1.66 -13.28
N PRO A 71 2.84 2.88 -13.13
CA PRO A 71 3.52 3.96 -12.40
C PRO A 71 3.39 3.78 -10.89
N TRP A 72 4.10 2.80 -10.32
CA TRP A 72 4.06 2.45 -8.90
C TRP A 72 4.40 3.61 -7.97
N ASN A 73 5.17 4.60 -8.43
CA ASN A 73 5.47 5.81 -7.68
C ASN A 73 4.26 6.74 -7.46
N LYS A 74 3.13 6.47 -8.11
CA LYS A 74 1.85 7.19 -7.92
C LYS A 74 0.88 6.43 -7.04
N ILE A 75 1.26 5.26 -6.52
CA ILE A 75 0.41 4.38 -5.73
C ILE A 75 0.92 4.36 -4.31
N GLY A 76 0.08 4.76 -3.37
CA GLY A 76 0.28 4.57 -1.94
C GLY A 76 -0.61 3.43 -1.43
N TYR A 77 -0.07 2.62 -0.54
CA TYR A 77 -0.82 1.58 0.15
C TYR A 77 -0.59 1.66 1.65
N VAL A 78 -1.66 1.79 2.40
CA VAL A 78 -1.63 1.76 3.87
C VAL A 78 -2.27 0.46 4.33
N PRO A 79 -1.51 -0.48 4.92
CA PRO A 79 -2.05 -1.73 5.38
C PRO A 79 -2.93 -1.54 6.61
N GLN A 80 -3.95 -2.39 6.77
CA GLN A 80 -4.83 -2.39 7.94
C GLN A 80 -4.07 -2.78 9.23
N ARG A 81 -3.09 -3.66 9.12
CA ARG A 81 -2.21 -4.07 10.23
C ARG A 81 -0.76 -3.93 9.81
N ILE A 82 0.01 -3.33 10.67
CA ILE A 82 1.46 -3.29 10.55
C ILE A 82 1.95 -4.54 11.28
N SER A 83 2.40 -5.52 10.51
CA SER A 83 3.02 -6.71 11.08
C SER A 83 4.35 -6.30 11.70
N SER A 84 4.39 -6.16 13.01
CA SER A 84 5.62 -5.96 13.78
C SER A 84 6.44 -7.27 13.87
N GLY A 85 6.48 -8.01 12.76
CA GLY A 85 7.18 -9.28 12.67
C GLY A 85 8.68 -9.09 12.42
N GLY A 86 9.44 -8.79 13.46
CA GLY A 86 10.89 -8.75 13.33
C GLY A 86 11.57 -8.04 14.51
N ALA A 87 12.78 -8.50 14.85
CA ALA A 87 13.63 -7.93 15.89
C ALA A 87 14.12 -6.51 15.59
N ILE A 88 13.85 -5.96 14.40
CA ILE A 88 14.27 -4.62 13.99
C ILE A 88 13.09 -3.67 14.15
N SER A 89 13.19 -2.81 15.15
CA SER A 89 12.21 -1.76 15.41
C SER A 89 12.71 -0.45 14.79
N ALA A 90 12.19 -0.11 13.60
CA ALA A 90 12.45 1.20 13.00
C ALA A 90 11.64 2.30 13.72
N SER A 91 12.23 3.45 13.92
CA SER A 91 11.55 4.64 14.42
C SER A 91 10.62 5.24 13.36
N ALA A 92 9.63 6.02 13.79
CA ALA A 92 8.69 6.68 12.87
C ALA A 92 9.41 7.50 11.79
N ILE A 93 10.45 8.25 12.16
CA ILE A 93 11.21 9.07 11.22
C ILE A 93 12.01 8.23 10.22
N GLU A 94 12.53 7.07 10.62
CA GLU A 94 13.24 6.16 9.70
C GLU A 94 12.29 5.55 8.69
N VAL A 95 11.08 5.18 9.11
CA VAL A 95 10.03 4.67 8.23
C VAL A 95 9.64 5.74 7.19
N VAL A 96 9.39 6.97 7.62
CA VAL A 96 9.05 8.07 6.69
C VAL A 96 10.22 8.38 5.75
N ARG A 97 11.47 8.39 6.26
CA ARG A 97 12.66 8.55 5.40
C ARG A 97 12.80 7.45 4.36
N SER A 98 12.45 6.21 4.70
CA SER A 98 12.50 5.10 3.74
C SER A 98 11.56 5.32 2.55
N GLY A 99 10.44 6.03 2.74
CA GLY A 99 9.53 6.43 1.67
C GLY A 99 10.14 7.42 0.65
N LEU A 100 11.25 8.07 0.98
CA LEU A 100 12.00 8.93 0.05
C LEU A 100 12.96 8.14 -0.84
N LEU A 101 13.17 6.86 -0.56
CA LEU A 101 14.01 5.96 -1.34
C LEU A 101 13.17 5.33 -2.48
N GLY A 102 13.85 4.90 -3.53
CA GLY A 102 13.18 4.29 -4.68
C GLY A 102 14.18 3.73 -5.69
N PRO A 103 13.72 3.16 -6.81
CA PRO A 103 14.58 2.49 -7.78
C PRO A 103 15.72 3.35 -8.36
N ARG A 104 15.53 4.68 -8.34
CA ARG A 104 16.52 5.67 -8.80
C ARG A 104 17.27 6.36 -7.69
N ARG A 105 16.91 6.05 -6.44
CA ARG A 105 17.45 6.70 -5.24
C ARG A 105 17.61 5.68 -4.13
N LEU A 106 18.80 5.11 -4.01
CA LEU A 106 19.11 4.07 -3.03
C LEU A 106 19.71 4.62 -1.72
N TRP A 107 20.09 5.91 -1.70
CA TRP A 107 20.80 6.52 -0.57
C TRP A 107 20.06 7.72 -0.02
N ALA A 108 20.17 7.90 1.31
CA ALA A 108 19.67 9.08 1.98
C ALA A 108 20.51 10.32 1.58
N LEU A 109 19.85 11.47 1.43
CA LEU A 109 20.49 12.74 1.11
C LEU A 109 20.41 13.72 2.30
N PRO A 110 21.33 14.70 2.36
CA PRO A 110 21.18 15.83 3.28
C PRO A 110 19.79 16.48 3.11
N GLY A 111 19.12 16.76 4.22
CA GLY A 111 17.76 17.34 4.21
C GLY A 111 16.60 16.31 4.23
N ASP A 112 16.83 15.03 4.07
CA ASP A 112 15.76 14.02 4.14
C ASP A 112 15.13 13.92 5.52
N THR A 113 15.93 14.13 6.57
CA THR A 113 15.43 14.19 7.94
C THR A 113 14.46 15.35 8.12
N ALA A 114 14.78 16.53 7.57
CA ALA A 114 13.88 17.68 7.63
C ALA A 114 12.58 17.44 6.86
N LYS A 115 12.65 16.80 5.67
CA LYS A 115 11.46 16.44 4.90
C LYS A 115 10.59 15.42 5.63
N ALA A 116 11.20 14.42 6.25
CA ALA A 116 10.49 13.41 7.03
C ALA A 116 9.85 14.03 8.27
N MET A 117 10.54 14.95 8.94
CA MET A 117 9.97 15.68 10.08
C MET A 117 8.76 16.51 9.67
N ALA A 118 8.86 17.27 8.58
CA ALA A 118 7.73 18.04 8.05
C ALA A 118 6.54 17.15 7.66
N ALA A 119 6.79 15.95 7.13
CA ALA A 119 5.73 14.98 6.85
C ALA A 119 5.05 14.50 8.14
N LEU A 120 5.83 14.18 9.18
CA LEU A 120 5.31 13.79 10.49
C LEU A 120 4.51 14.93 11.17
N GLU A 121 4.93 16.18 11.01
CA GLU A 121 4.18 17.35 11.49
C GLU A 121 2.79 17.42 10.86
N ARG A 122 2.70 17.24 9.54
CA ARG A 122 1.42 17.26 8.81
C ARG A 122 0.39 16.25 9.32
N VAL A 123 0.84 15.12 9.86
CA VAL A 123 -0.03 14.07 10.42
C VAL A 123 -0.08 14.11 11.96
N GLY A 124 0.50 15.14 12.60
CA GLY A 124 0.52 15.34 14.05
C GLY A 124 1.38 14.31 14.80
N MET A 125 2.41 13.76 14.16
CA MET A 125 3.26 12.71 14.72
C MET A 125 4.71 13.14 14.99
N ALA A 126 5.05 14.43 14.83
CA ALA A 126 6.41 14.96 15.06
C ALA A 126 6.94 14.65 16.47
N HIS A 127 6.08 14.74 17.50
CA HIS A 127 6.44 14.46 18.89
C HIS A 127 6.80 12.97 19.14
N ARG A 128 6.51 12.08 18.19
CA ARG A 128 6.82 10.65 18.20
C ARG A 128 7.83 10.24 17.13
N ALA A 129 8.51 11.20 16.51
CA ALA A 129 9.44 10.94 15.40
C ALA A 129 10.48 9.86 15.72
N HIS A 130 11.03 9.86 16.93
CA HIS A 130 12.04 8.89 17.36
C HIS A 130 11.46 7.67 18.09
N SER A 131 10.14 7.58 18.23
CA SER A 131 9.50 6.41 18.84
C SER A 131 9.52 5.23 17.87
N PRO A 132 9.88 4.03 18.36
CA PRO A 132 9.76 2.80 17.57
C PRO A 132 8.31 2.58 17.09
N LEU A 133 8.14 2.11 15.85
CA LEU A 133 6.81 1.96 15.24
C LEU A 133 5.94 0.94 16.00
N ASN A 134 6.54 -0.08 16.60
CA ASN A 134 5.86 -1.15 17.32
C ASN A 134 5.26 -0.72 18.67
N ILE A 135 5.70 0.40 19.25
CA ILE A 135 5.12 0.95 20.49
C ILE A 135 4.01 1.99 20.23
N LEU A 136 3.79 2.36 18.97
CA LEU A 136 2.73 3.26 18.58
C LEU A 136 1.38 2.52 18.57
N SER A 137 0.29 3.22 18.92
CA SER A 137 -1.04 2.66 18.71
C SER A 137 -1.30 2.43 17.22
N GLY A 138 -2.21 1.53 16.88
CA GLY A 138 -2.54 1.22 15.47
C GLY A 138 -2.86 2.47 14.64
N GLY A 139 -3.66 3.40 15.19
CA GLY A 139 -3.97 4.67 14.51
C GLY A 139 -2.77 5.62 14.40
N GLN A 140 -1.86 5.64 15.39
CA GLN A 140 -0.62 6.40 15.31
C GLN A 140 0.30 5.84 14.24
N ALA A 141 0.48 4.52 14.21
CA ALA A 141 1.30 3.86 13.23
C ALA A 141 0.75 4.04 11.80
N GLN A 142 -0.58 3.97 11.61
CA GLN A 142 -1.20 4.29 10.32
C GLN A 142 -0.93 5.73 9.87
N ARG A 143 -0.99 6.72 10.78
CA ARG A 143 -0.66 8.11 10.44
C ARG A 143 0.79 8.29 10.00
N VAL A 144 1.71 7.51 10.53
CA VAL A 144 3.13 7.52 10.10
C VAL A 144 3.30 6.95 8.69
N LEU A 145 2.40 6.05 8.24
CA LEU A 145 2.48 5.41 6.92
C LEU A 145 1.77 6.18 5.80
N ILE A 146 0.99 7.20 6.13
CA ILE A 146 0.30 8.07 5.16
C ILE A 146 1.25 9.16 4.65
#